data_44efc841a60a1bc63ba96556206b80c5
#
_entry.id   44efc841a60a1bc63ba96556206b80c5
#
_cell.length_a   1.000
_cell.length_b   1.000
_cell.length_c   1.000
_cell.angle_alpha   90.00
_cell.angle_beta   90.00
_cell.angle_gamma   90.00
#
_symmetry.space_group_name_H-M   'P 1'
#
loop_
_entity.id
_entity.type
_entity.pdbx_description
1 polymer ?
#
loop_
_entity_poly.entity_id
_entity_poly.type
_entity_poly.pdbx_seq_one_letter_code
_entity_poly.pdbx_strand_id
1 'polypeptide(L)'
;MAKRKPARAATEAAPPAPKWDRVVTGDCVAIMNSLPAASVDMVFADPPYNLQLSNELRRPNDSVVDGVNAEWDQFEDFRAYDAFTKEWLTAARRVLAP
;
A
#
# COMPACT_ATOMS: atom_id res chain seq x y z
N MET A 1 -21.94 1.56 -11.09
CA MET A 1 -21.78 0.90 -11.30
C MET A 1 -21.97 0.19 -11.92
N ALA A 2 -21.81 0.04 -12.03
CA ALA A 2 -22.13 -0.69 -12.63
C ALA A 2 -22.68 -1.68 -12.30
N LYS A 3 -22.96 -2.14 -12.31
CA LYS A 3 -23.55 -3.05 -12.09
C LYS A 3 -23.15 -4.08 -12.52
N ARG A 4 -22.95 -4.69 -12.13
CA ARG A 4 -22.54 -5.73 -12.43
C ARG A 4 -23.36 -6.55 -12.90
N LYS A 5 -23.18 -7.08 -13.55
CA LYS A 5 -23.93 -7.89 -14.07
C LYS A 5 -24.19 -8.93 -13.55
N PRO A 6 -24.81 -9.32 -13.54
CA PRO A 6 -25.24 -10.29 -12.94
C PRO A 6 -24.81 -11.37 -13.34
N ALA A 7 -24.93 -11.54 -13.93
CA ALA A 7 -24.79 -12.68 -14.29
C ALA A 7 -23.61 -13.19 -14.20
N ARG A 8 -23.04 -12.82 -13.77
CA ARG A 8 -22.09 -13.29 -13.66
C ARG A 8 -22.18 -14.47 -13.45
N ALA A 9 -22.45 -14.84 -13.90
CA ALA A 9 -22.63 -15.95 -13.91
C ALA A 9 -22.23 -16.60 -12.89
N ALA A 10 -22.89 -17.29 -12.68
CA ALA A 10 -22.74 -17.99 -11.69
C ALA A 10 -21.50 -18.68 -11.62
N THR A 11 -20.88 -18.89 -12.57
CA THR A 11 -19.67 -19.61 -12.48
C THR A 11 -18.60 -18.81 -11.89
N GLU A 12 -18.83 -17.53 -11.73
CA GLU A 12 -17.83 -16.76 -11.22
C GLU A 12 -18.25 -16.19 -9.94
N ALA A 13 -17.63 -16.50 -8.90
CA ALA A 13 -17.99 -15.95 -7.60
C ALA A 13 -17.66 -14.48 -7.59
N ALA A 14 -18.51 -13.72 -6.98
CA ALA A 14 -18.22 -12.33 -6.74
C ALA A 14 -17.01 -12.23 -5.82
N PRO A 15 -16.20 -11.21 -5.98
CA PRO A 15 -15.11 -11.01 -5.01
C PRO A 15 -15.68 -10.87 -3.63
N PRO A 16 -15.01 -11.36 -2.63
CA PRO A 16 -15.49 -11.18 -1.27
C PRO A 16 -15.58 -9.70 -0.94
N ALA A 17 -16.55 -9.34 -0.13
CA ALA A 17 -16.68 -7.99 0.36
C ALA A 17 -15.44 -7.64 1.18
N PRO A 18 -15.03 -6.38 1.16
CA PRO A 18 -13.91 -5.97 1.99
C PRO A 18 -14.24 -6.20 3.44
N LYS A 19 -13.22 -6.59 4.21
CA LYS A 19 -13.38 -6.75 5.63
C LYS A 19 -12.75 -5.56 6.29
N TRP A 20 -13.60 -4.71 6.81
CA TRP A 20 -13.16 -3.48 7.45
C TRP A 20 -12.68 -3.75 8.87
N ASP A 21 -12.04 -2.76 9.46
CA ASP A 21 -11.60 -2.81 10.85
C ASP A 21 -10.61 -3.94 11.09
N ARG A 22 -9.64 -4.07 10.21
CA ARG A 22 -8.64 -5.10 10.37
C ARG A 22 -7.31 -4.67 9.80
N VAL A 23 -6.27 -5.36 10.19
CA VAL A 23 -4.92 -5.15 9.66
C VAL A 23 -4.66 -6.19 8.59
N VAL A 24 -4.14 -5.74 7.46
CA VAL A 24 -3.80 -6.64 6.36
C VAL A 24 -2.32 -6.45 6.06
N THR A 25 -1.57 -7.54 6.04
CA THR A 25 -0.15 -7.50 5.73
C THR A 25 0.05 -7.93 4.29
N GLY A 26 0.88 -7.20 3.58
CA GLY A 26 1.19 -7.55 2.19
C GLY A 26 1.59 -6.34 1.38
N ASP A 27 1.60 -6.50 0.07
CA ASP A 27 1.92 -5.42 -0.84
C ASP A 27 0.78 -4.41 -0.84
N CYS A 28 1.07 -3.20 -0.42
CA CYS A 28 0.03 -2.19 -0.25
C CYS A 28 -0.65 -1.83 -1.56
N VAL A 29 0.08 -1.81 -2.67
CA VAL A 29 -0.51 -1.48 -3.96
C VAL A 29 -1.51 -2.56 -4.37
N ALA A 30 -1.12 -3.82 -4.24
CA ALA A 30 -2.00 -4.92 -4.59
C ALA A 30 -3.23 -4.94 -3.68
N ILE A 31 -3.04 -4.70 -2.39
CA ILE A 31 -4.15 -4.70 -1.44
C ILE A 31 -5.12 -3.56 -1.74
N MET A 32 -4.60 -2.35 -1.96
CA MET A 32 -5.47 -1.23 -2.28
C MET A 32 -6.21 -1.46 -3.60
N ASN A 33 -5.54 -2.07 -4.57
CA ASN A 33 -6.18 -2.34 -5.85
C ASN A 33 -7.26 -3.41 -5.75
N SER A 34 -7.28 -4.19 -4.68
CA SER A 34 -8.33 -5.16 -4.44
C SER A 34 -9.57 -4.58 -3.77
N LEU A 35 -9.46 -3.34 -3.28
CA LEU A 35 -10.60 -2.68 -2.64
C LEU A 35 -11.47 -1.98 -3.68
N PRO A 36 -12.75 -1.81 -3.39
CA PRO A 36 -13.61 -1.06 -4.30
C PRO A 36 -13.14 0.38 -4.43
N ALA A 37 -13.38 0.97 -5.59
CA ALA A 37 -13.08 2.38 -5.78
C ALA A 37 -13.95 3.23 -4.86
N ALA A 38 -13.42 4.34 -4.42
CA ALA A 38 -14.17 5.32 -3.61
C ALA A 38 -14.77 4.68 -2.35
N SER A 39 -14.03 3.79 -1.72
CA SER A 39 -14.56 3.03 -0.58
C SER A 39 -13.98 3.45 0.78
N VAL A 40 -12.98 4.32 0.80
CA VAL A 40 -12.40 4.77 2.06
C VAL A 40 -12.48 6.28 2.16
N ASP A 41 -12.58 6.77 3.36
CA ASP A 41 -12.76 8.20 3.60
C ASP A 41 -11.46 8.93 3.86
N MET A 42 -10.42 8.21 4.24
CA MET A 42 -9.14 8.81 4.53
C MET A 42 -8.02 7.80 4.33
N VAL A 43 -6.92 8.26 3.79
CA VAL A 43 -5.70 7.47 3.73
C VAL A 43 -4.67 8.16 4.61
N PHE A 44 -4.17 7.43 5.59
CA PHE A 44 -3.08 7.92 6.43
C PHE A 44 -1.87 7.06 6.08
N ALA A 45 -0.88 7.64 5.42
CA ALA A 45 0.19 6.87 4.83
C ALA A 45 1.53 7.13 5.50
N ASP A 46 2.29 6.08 5.66
CA ASP A 46 3.67 6.17 6.14
C ASP A 46 4.51 5.30 5.19
N PRO A 47 4.79 5.82 4.00
CA PRO A 47 5.43 5.02 2.97
C PRO A 47 6.93 4.84 3.22
N PRO A 48 7.56 3.92 2.51
CA PRO A 48 9.01 3.79 2.58
C PRO A 48 9.68 5.10 2.19
N TYR A 49 10.78 5.41 2.86
CA TYR A 49 11.54 6.63 2.60
C TYR A 49 12.76 6.41 1.75
N ASN A 50 13.02 5.16 1.36
CA ASN A 50 14.20 4.79 0.59
C ASN A 50 15.48 5.16 1.34
N LEU A 51 15.50 4.81 2.63
CA LEU A 51 16.65 5.10 3.46
C LEU A 51 17.79 4.14 3.11
N GLN A 52 18.85 4.67 2.55
CA GLN A 52 19.98 3.86 2.15
C GLN A 52 21.21 4.29 2.96
N LEU A 53 21.14 3.98 4.26
CA LEU A 53 22.16 4.39 5.18
C LEU A 53 23.30 3.39 5.17
N SER A 54 24.53 3.88 5.15
CA SER A 54 25.69 3.02 5.21
C SER A 54 26.03 2.64 6.64
N ASN A 55 25.52 3.36 7.62
CA ASN A 55 25.78 3.11 9.03
C ASN A 55 24.47 3.00 9.78
N GLU A 56 24.54 2.38 10.94
CA GLU A 56 23.37 2.28 11.80
C GLU A 56 22.94 3.65 12.25
N LEU A 57 21.62 3.84 12.31
CA LEU A 57 21.06 5.04 12.87
C LEU A 57 20.80 4.80 14.35
N ARG A 58 21.23 5.71 15.21
CA ARG A 58 21.12 5.54 16.64
C ARG A 58 20.29 6.65 17.26
N ARG A 59 19.59 6.31 18.32
CA ARG A 59 18.83 7.28 19.10
C ARG A 59 19.77 8.03 20.02
N PRO A 60 19.32 9.13 20.62
CA PRO A 60 20.18 9.87 21.56
C PRO A 60 20.69 9.03 22.72
N ASN A 61 19.97 7.97 23.11
CA ASN A 61 20.41 7.07 24.17
C ASN A 61 21.35 5.99 23.67
N ASP A 62 21.83 6.12 22.42
CA ASP A 62 22.78 5.22 21.79
C ASP A 62 22.21 3.87 21.41
N SER A 63 20.91 3.68 21.48
CA SER A 63 20.30 2.45 20.99
C SER A 63 20.11 2.52 19.49
N VAL A 64 20.18 1.37 18.83
CA VAL A 64 20.05 1.30 17.38
C VAL A 64 18.58 1.44 16.99
N VAL A 65 18.34 2.21 15.93
CA VAL A 65 16.99 2.34 15.38
C VAL A 65 16.74 1.18 14.45
N ASP A 66 15.71 0.39 14.75
CA ASP A 66 15.35 -0.76 13.93
C ASP A 66 14.65 -0.33 12.65
N GLY A 67 14.80 -1.13 11.62
CA GLY A 67 14.02 -0.96 10.41
C GLY A 67 14.61 -0.03 9.37
N VAL A 68 15.67 0.70 9.71
CA VAL A 68 16.24 1.65 8.74
C VAL A 68 16.99 0.94 7.63
N ASN A 69 17.32 -0.33 7.81
CA ASN A 69 17.98 -1.13 6.77
C ASN A 69 17.05 -2.18 6.20
N ALA A 70 15.76 -2.03 6.43
CA ALA A 70 14.80 -3.01 5.94
C ALA A 70 14.80 -3.04 4.42
N GLU A 71 14.74 -4.24 3.87
CA GLU A 71 14.82 -4.43 2.43
C GLU A 71 13.68 -3.73 1.71
N TRP A 72 12.49 -3.74 2.30
CA TRP A 72 11.34 -3.12 1.68
C TRP A 72 11.46 -1.60 1.57
N ASP A 73 12.41 -0.99 2.29
CA ASP A 73 12.61 0.45 2.26
C ASP A 73 13.81 0.83 1.38
N GLN A 74 14.35 -0.12 0.62
CA GLN A 74 15.51 0.13 -0.22
C GLN A 74 15.15 -0.18 -1.66
N PHE A 75 15.45 0.75 -2.54
CA PHE A 75 15.16 0.64 -3.96
C PHE A 75 16.46 0.72 -4.75
N GLU A 76 16.47 0.10 -5.91
CA GLU A 76 17.68 0.07 -6.73
C GLU A 76 18.17 1.46 -7.08
N ASP A 77 17.25 2.34 -7.42
CA ASP A 77 17.61 3.70 -7.81
C ASP A 77 16.37 4.59 -7.62
N PHE A 78 16.54 5.87 -7.88
CA PHE A 78 15.46 6.82 -7.73
C PHE A 78 14.30 6.55 -8.69
N ARG A 79 14.62 5.99 -9.85
CA ARG A 79 13.57 5.67 -10.81
C ARG A 79 12.63 4.59 -10.26
N ALA A 80 13.19 3.57 -9.63
CA ALA A 80 12.38 2.51 -9.03
C ALA A 80 11.54 3.06 -7.88
N TYR A 81 12.12 3.96 -7.09
CA TYR A 81 11.41 4.58 -5.99
C TYR A 81 10.26 5.46 -6.50
N ASP A 82 10.53 6.24 -7.55
CA ASP A 82 9.49 7.10 -8.15
C ASP A 82 8.37 6.26 -8.73
N ALA A 83 8.69 5.15 -9.36
CA ALA A 83 7.68 4.26 -9.93
C ALA A 83 6.79 3.70 -8.84
N PHE A 84 7.38 3.24 -7.74
CA PHE A 84 6.60 2.73 -6.62
C PHE A 84 5.72 3.82 -6.03
N THR A 85 6.28 5.01 -5.85
CA THR A 85 5.54 6.13 -5.27
C THR A 85 4.32 6.47 -6.14
N LYS A 86 4.50 6.50 -7.44
CA LYS A 86 3.39 6.77 -8.35
C LYS A 86 2.33 5.69 -8.25
N GLU A 87 2.75 4.44 -8.12
CA GLU A 87 1.80 3.34 -8.04
C GLU A 87 0.94 3.40 -6.79
N TRP A 88 1.57 3.60 -5.61
CA TRP A 88 0.75 3.59 -4.41
C TRP A 88 -0.10 4.85 -4.30
N LEU A 89 0.38 5.99 -4.78
CA LEU A 89 -0.45 7.20 -4.80
C LEU A 89 -1.65 7.05 -5.71
N THR A 90 -1.45 6.42 -6.86
CA THR A 90 -2.54 6.17 -7.79
C THR A 90 -3.57 5.23 -7.17
N ALA A 91 -3.11 4.17 -6.52
CA ALA A 91 -4.01 3.23 -5.86
C ALA A 91 -4.77 3.89 -4.72
N ALA A 92 -4.07 4.71 -3.92
CA ALA A 92 -4.70 5.44 -2.82
C ALA A 92 -5.78 6.39 -3.34
N ARG A 93 -5.48 7.11 -4.40
CA ARG A 93 -6.46 8.03 -4.97
C ARG A 93 -7.70 7.31 -5.46
N ARG A 94 -7.52 6.13 -6.04
CA ARG A 94 -8.65 5.36 -6.55
C ARG A 94 -9.61 4.93 -5.44
N VAL A 95 -9.06 4.52 -4.29
CA VAL A 95 -9.91 4.03 -3.20
C VAL A 95 -10.52 5.15 -2.36
N LEU A 96 -9.98 6.37 -2.45
CA LEU A 96 -10.53 7.48 -1.67
C LEU A 96 -11.86 7.94 -2.25
N ALA A 97 -12.83 8.14 -1.35
CA ALA A 97 -14.10 8.72 -1.73
C ALA A 97 -13.92 10.21 -2.01
N PRO A 98 -14.74 10.77 -2.88
CA PRO A 98 -14.66 12.21 -3.19
C PRO A 98 -15.03 13.08 -2.00
#